data_a390ccfdabaec19f62c69ef342a562ba
#
_entry.id   a390ccfdabaec19f62c69ef342a562ba
#
_cell.length_a   1.000
_cell.length_b   1.000
_cell.length_c   1.000
_cell.angle_alpha   90.00
_cell.angle_beta   90.00
_cell.angle_gamma   90.00
#
_symmetry.space_group_name_H-M   'P 1'
#
loop_
_entity.id
_entity.type
_entity.pdbx_description
1 polymer ?
#
loop_
_entity_poly.entity_id
_entity_poly.type
_entity_poly.pdbx_seq_one_letter_code
_entity_poly.pdbx_strand_id
1 'polypeptide(L)'
;RNTLAYNLMFMAADTVFQIFMAILISEMCTKYYKRCLQSVMILPNFLSWVIIGGLAYNILNYEFGTLNMVLTNLGLDRIDVYNNVGVWKWIFLFVRLWQGTGYGMIFYLAAITGINPELYEAAYLDGCGLIKRIRYVTLPMILPTVCILILLGLGGILKGNMDMFYQLVGNNPNLYEATDVIDTYVFRTLT
;
A
#
# COMPACT_ATOMS: atom_id res chain seq x y z
N ARG A 1 -1.22 -20.65 5.47
CA ARG A 1 0.13 -20.07 5.71
C ARG A 1 0.30 -18.77 4.92
N ASN A 2 0.01 -18.76 3.63
CA ASN A 2 0.19 -17.57 2.78
C ASN A 2 -0.70 -16.40 3.23
N THR A 3 -1.97 -16.63 3.57
CA THR A 3 -2.91 -15.59 4.02
C THR A 3 -2.36 -14.80 5.20
N LEU A 4 -1.88 -15.47 6.24
CA LEU A 4 -1.30 -14.82 7.41
C LEU A 4 -0.01 -14.07 7.07
N ALA A 5 0.87 -14.69 6.26
CA ALA A 5 2.12 -14.07 5.85
C ALA A 5 1.89 -12.78 5.03
N TYR A 6 0.96 -12.83 4.06
CA TYR A 6 0.61 -11.64 3.26
C TYR A 6 -0.06 -10.56 4.11
N ASN A 7 -1.04 -10.93 4.95
CA ASN A 7 -1.74 -9.94 5.77
C ASN A 7 -0.81 -9.25 6.78
N LEU A 8 0.10 -9.98 7.41
CA LEU A 8 1.11 -9.38 8.29
C LEU A 8 2.07 -8.46 7.53
N MET A 9 2.53 -8.91 6.35
CA MET A 9 3.40 -8.10 5.50
C MET A 9 2.68 -6.83 5.03
N PHE A 10 1.45 -6.93 4.56
CA PHE A 10 0.65 -5.79 4.11
C PHE A 10 0.36 -4.84 5.27
N MET A 11 -0.06 -5.34 6.42
CA MET A 11 -0.35 -4.52 7.59
C MET A 11 0.88 -3.72 8.04
N ALA A 12 2.04 -4.36 8.10
CA ALA A 12 3.29 -3.68 8.46
C ALA A 12 3.68 -2.62 7.42
N ALA A 13 3.65 -2.98 6.15
CA ALA A 13 4.02 -2.09 5.05
C ALA A 13 3.02 -0.92 4.90
N ASP A 14 1.71 -1.21 4.95
CA ASP A 14 0.64 -0.19 4.91
C ASP A 14 0.83 0.82 6.05
N THR A 15 1.01 0.35 7.29
CA THR A 15 1.18 1.22 8.46
C THR A 15 2.39 2.14 8.31
N VAL A 16 3.56 1.58 7.96
CA VAL A 16 4.79 2.37 7.80
C VAL A 16 4.65 3.38 6.67
N PHE A 17 4.14 2.95 5.51
CA PHE A 17 4.06 3.81 4.34
C PHE A 17 2.99 4.90 4.49
N GLN A 18 1.85 4.60 5.12
CA GLN A 18 0.79 5.56 5.40
C GLN A 18 1.22 6.62 6.41
N ILE A 19 1.93 6.24 7.50
CA ILE A 19 2.50 7.18 8.46
C ILE A 19 3.54 8.07 7.78
N PHE A 20 4.43 7.47 6.99
CA PHE A 20 5.45 8.21 6.26
C PHE A 20 4.82 9.27 5.33
N MET A 21 3.81 8.89 4.55
CA MET A 21 3.11 9.82 3.65
C MET A 21 2.30 10.88 4.41
N ALA A 22 1.67 10.52 5.53
CA ALA A 22 0.97 11.47 6.38
C ALA A 22 1.91 12.55 6.94
N ILE A 23 3.10 12.14 7.40
CA ILE A 23 4.13 13.06 7.89
C ILE A 23 4.64 13.95 6.75
N LEU A 24 4.98 13.39 5.59
CA LEU A 24 5.42 14.18 4.43
C LEU A 24 4.40 15.26 4.07
N ILE A 25 3.13 14.89 3.99
CA ILE A 25 2.06 15.83 3.67
C ILE A 25 1.87 16.85 4.81
N SER A 26 1.98 16.45 6.08
CA SER A 26 1.83 17.37 7.21
C SER A 26 2.88 18.48 7.21
N GLU A 27 4.11 18.18 6.83
CA GLU A 27 5.23 19.13 6.79
C GLU A 27 5.25 20.03 5.54
N MET A 28 4.37 19.82 4.58
CA MET A 28 4.30 20.67 3.39
C MET A 28 3.77 22.07 3.76
N CYS A 29 4.48 23.11 3.34
CA CYS A 29 4.15 24.50 3.66
C CYS A 29 2.89 25.03 2.95
N THR A 30 2.64 24.58 1.70
CA THR A 30 1.61 25.15 0.85
C THR A 30 0.30 24.35 0.92
N LYS A 31 -0.77 24.94 1.41
CA LYS A 31 -2.10 24.30 1.52
C LYS A 31 -2.63 23.75 0.20
N TYR A 32 -2.34 24.41 -0.93
CA TYR A 32 -2.79 23.99 -2.25
C TYR A 32 -2.16 22.65 -2.66
N TYR A 33 -0.82 22.54 -2.59
CA TYR A 33 -0.12 21.28 -2.90
C TYR A 33 -0.51 20.13 -1.96
N LYS A 34 -0.70 20.43 -0.67
CA LYS A 34 -1.18 19.47 0.32
C LYS A 34 -2.52 18.84 -0.12
N ARG A 35 -3.50 19.68 -0.48
CA ARG A 35 -4.82 19.21 -0.93
C ARG A 35 -4.75 18.45 -2.25
N CYS A 36 -3.97 18.94 -3.21
CA CYS A 36 -3.79 18.30 -4.50
C CYS A 36 -3.20 16.89 -4.35
N LEU A 37 -2.10 16.74 -3.58
CA LEU A 37 -1.48 15.45 -3.31
C LEU A 37 -2.42 14.50 -2.58
N GLN A 38 -3.15 14.97 -1.56
CA GLN A 38 -4.16 14.15 -0.88
C GLN A 38 -5.20 13.61 -1.87
N SER A 39 -5.75 14.46 -2.72
CA SER A 39 -6.76 14.06 -3.71
C SER A 39 -6.21 13.04 -4.71
N VAL A 40 -5.01 13.25 -5.23
CA VAL A 40 -4.35 12.33 -6.16
C VAL A 40 -4.05 10.97 -5.51
N MET A 41 -3.60 10.97 -4.26
CA MET A 41 -3.28 9.73 -3.54
C MET A 41 -4.52 8.91 -3.15
N ILE A 42 -5.67 9.55 -2.96
CA ILE A 42 -6.93 8.86 -2.66
C ILE A 42 -7.54 8.23 -3.92
N LEU A 43 -7.28 8.80 -5.09
CA LEU A 43 -7.92 8.41 -6.34
C LEU A 43 -7.80 6.92 -6.68
N PRO A 44 -6.64 6.23 -6.50
CA PRO A 44 -6.53 4.81 -6.76
C PRO A 44 -7.48 3.95 -5.92
N ASN A 45 -7.85 4.38 -4.72
CA ASN A 45 -8.74 3.64 -3.84
C ASN A 45 -10.17 3.49 -4.38
N PHE A 46 -10.59 4.36 -5.31
CA PHE A 46 -11.89 4.27 -5.96
C PHE A 46 -11.91 3.30 -7.16
N LEU A 47 -10.75 2.82 -7.59
CA LEU A 47 -10.68 1.84 -8.67
C LEU A 47 -11.05 0.45 -8.15
N SER A 48 -11.94 -0.24 -8.88
CA SER A 48 -12.25 -1.63 -8.57
C SER A 48 -11.06 -2.54 -8.88
N TRP A 49 -10.95 -3.66 -8.17
CA TRP A 49 -9.91 -4.65 -8.43
C TRP A 49 -9.96 -5.23 -9.85
N VAL A 50 -11.15 -5.26 -10.48
CA VAL A 50 -11.31 -5.67 -11.89
C VAL A 50 -10.56 -4.73 -12.83
N ILE A 51 -10.70 -3.42 -12.61
CA ILE A 51 -9.99 -2.40 -13.42
C ILE A 51 -8.48 -2.50 -13.18
N ILE A 52 -8.08 -2.62 -11.92
CA ILE A 52 -6.66 -2.75 -11.55
C ILE A 52 -6.06 -4.02 -12.15
N GLY A 53 -6.79 -5.14 -12.11
CA GLY A 53 -6.35 -6.40 -12.73
C GLY A 53 -6.20 -6.28 -14.24
N GLY A 54 -7.15 -5.64 -14.93
CA GLY A 54 -7.06 -5.36 -16.35
C GLY A 54 -5.87 -4.46 -16.72
N LEU A 55 -5.61 -3.42 -15.93
CA LEU A 55 -4.43 -2.56 -16.10
C LEU A 55 -3.13 -3.34 -15.89
N ALA A 56 -3.06 -4.14 -14.82
CA ALA A 56 -1.88 -4.96 -14.53
C ALA A 56 -1.63 -5.97 -15.68
N TYR A 57 -2.67 -6.63 -16.18
CA TYR A 57 -2.56 -7.54 -17.31
C TYR A 57 -2.01 -6.86 -18.56
N ASN A 58 -2.54 -5.67 -18.92
CA ASN A 58 -2.05 -4.92 -20.07
C ASN A 58 -0.61 -4.40 -19.91
N ILE A 59 -0.14 -4.23 -18.68
CA ILE A 59 1.25 -3.80 -18.41
C ILE A 59 2.20 -4.99 -18.40
N LEU A 60 1.81 -6.09 -17.73
CA LEU A 60 2.70 -7.20 -17.38
C LEU A 60 2.66 -8.38 -18.36
N ASN A 61 1.74 -8.37 -19.34
CA ASN A 61 1.62 -9.46 -20.32
C ASN A 61 2.93 -9.66 -21.09
N TYR A 62 3.29 -10.94 -21.35
CA TYR A 62 4.53 -11.29 -22.02
C TYR A 62 4.56 -10.86 -23.48
N GLU A 63 3.46 -11.03 -24.22
CA GLU A 63 3.42 -10.80 -25.67
C GLU A 63 3.22 -9.33 -26.04
N PHE A 64 2.22 -8.68 -25.43
CA PHE A 64 1.79 -7.32 -25.77
C PHE A 64 1.86 -6.33 -24.61
N GLY A 65 2.40 -6.75 -23.46
CA GLY A 65 2.49 -5.89 -22.28
C GLY A 65 3.41 -4.69 -22.50
N THR A 66 2.95 -3.53 -22.01
CA THR A 66 3.70 -2.27 -22.13
C THR A 66 5.09 -2.37 -21.52
N LEU A 67 5.25 -3.14 -20.41
CA LEU A 67 6.54 -3.38 -19.78
C LEU A 67 7.52 -4.03 -20.77
N ASN A 68 7.13 -5.13 -21.40
CA ASN A 68 7.98 -5.86 -22.33
C ASN A 68 8.22 -5.09 -23.63
N MET A 69 7.27 -4.27 -24.05
CA MET A 69 7.46 -3.36 -25.19
C MET A 69 8.57 -2.33 -24.90
N VAL A 70 8.57 -1.73 -23.71
CA VAL A 70 9.60 -0.78 -23.28
C VAL A 70 10.96 -1.46 -23.14
N LEU A 71 11.02 -2.66 -22.50
CA LEU A 71 12.26 -3.42 -22.37
C LEU A 71 12.86 -3.77 -23.72
N THR A 72 12.06 -4.25 -24.66
CA THR A 72 12.52 -4.58 -26.02
C THR A 72 13.06 -3.35 -26.74
N ASN A 73 12.40 -2.18 -26.60
CA ASN A 73 12.88 -0.93 -27.21
C ASN A 73 14.20 -0.43 -26.60
N LEU A 74 14.48 -0.80 -25.34
CA LEU A 74 15.76 -0.50 -24.66
C LEU A 74 16.84 -1.56 -24.94
N GLY A 75 16.56 -2.58 -25.75
CA GLY A 75 17.48 -3.67 -26.06
C GLY A 75 17.65 -4.69 -24.93
N LEU A 76 16.70 -4.73 -23.99
CA LEU A 76 16.69 -5.69 -22.88
C LEU A 76 15.79 -6.89 -23.19
N ASP A 77 16.06 -8.03 -22.56
CA ASP A 77 15.27 -9.24 -22.70
C ASP A 77 13.86 -9.06 -22.09
N ARG A 78 12.89 -9.77 -22.67
CA ARG A 78 11.53 -9.78 -22.15
C ARG A 78 11.44 -10.57 -20.84
N ILE A 79 10.62 -10.09 -19.93
CA ILE A 79 10.39 -10.70 -18.62
C ILE A 79 9.03 -11.38 -18.62
N ASP A 80 9.00 -12.67 -18.33
CA ASP A 80 7.74 -13.41 -18.13
C ASP A 80 7.34 -13.33 -16.65
N VAL A 81 6.51 -12.33 -16.33
CA VAL A 81 6.04 -12.08 -14.98
C VAL A 81 5.04 -13.15 -14.54
N TYR A 82 4.19 -13.64 -15.45
CA TYR A 82 3.13 -14.61 -15.12
C TYR A 82 3.64 -16.05 -14.91
N ASN A 83 4.89 -16.34 -15.28
CA ASN A 83 5.56 -17.61 -14.96
C ASN A 83 6.62 -17.47 -13.85
N ASN A 84 6.81 -16.28 -13.30
CA ASN A 84 7.79 -16.03 -12.24
C ASN A 84 7.12 -15.85 -10.87
N VAL A 85 7.04 -16.93 -10.11
CA VAL A 85 6.40 -16.98 -8.77
C VAL A 85 6.98 -15.96 -7.78
N GLY A 86 8.29 -15.73 -7.82
CA GLY A 86 8.98 -14.88 -6.84
C GLY A 86 8.65 -13.39 -6.94
N VAL A 87 8.27 -12.93 -8.13
CA VAL A 87 7.99 -11.50 -8.38
C VAL A 87 6.61 -11.09 -7.85
N TRP A 88 5.66 -12.01 -7.82
CA TRP A 88 4.27 -11.71 -7.45
C TRP A 88 4.10 -11.16 -6.03
N LYS A 89 4.92 -11.61 -5.10
CA LYS A 89 4.90 -11.08 -3.72
C LYS A 89 5.12 -9.55 -3.69
N TRP A 90 6.05 -9.07 -4.51
CA TRP A 90 6.38 -7.65 -4.60
C TRP A 90 5.35 -6.87 -5.40
N ILE A 91 4.78 -7.47 -6.45
CA ILE A 91 3.70 -6.87 -7.23
C ILE A 91 2.47 -6.66 -6.36
N PHE A 92 2.06 -7.67 -5.59
CA PHE A 92 0.94 -7.53 -4.65
C PHE A 92 1.19 -6.43 -3.63
N LEU A 93 2.40 -6.39 -3.05
CA LEU A 93 2.77 -5.36 -2.10
C LEU A 93 2.68 -3.96 -2.72
N PHE A 94 3.25 -3.78 -3.91
CA PHE A 94 3.25 -2.50 -4.61
C PHE A 94 1.82 -2.04 -4.95
N VAL A 95 1.02 -2.92 -5.57
CA VAL A 95 -0.35 -2.59 -5.97
C VAL A 95 -1.22 -2.29 -4.74
N ARG A 96 -1.03 -3.05 -3.66
CA ARG A 96 -1.72 -2.83 -2.39
C ARG A 96 -1.38 -1.49 -1.78
N LEU A 97 -0.10 -1.14 -1.70
CA LEU A 97 0.36 0.15 -1.19
C LEU A 97 -0.15 1.29 -2.07
N TRP A 98 -0.03 1.17 -3.40
CA TRP A 98 -0.50 2.19 -4.32
C TRP A 98 -2.01 2.45 -4.18
N GLN A 99 -2.83 1.40 -4.09
CA GLN A 99 -4.27 1.54 -3.96
C GLN A 99 -4.70 2.03 -2.57
N GLY A 100 -4.11 1.48 -1.50
CA GLY A 100 -4.62 1.66 -0.13
C GLY A 100 -4.02 2.84 0.64
N THR A 101 -2.82 3.31 0.26
CA THR A 101 -2.09 4.32 1.05
C THR A 101 -2.85 5.62 1.19
N GLY A 102 -3.46 6.11 0.11
CA GLY A 102 -4.15 7.40 0.12
C GLY A 102 -5.30 7.45 1.11
N TYR A 103 -6.08 6.39 1.19
CA TYR A 103 -7.18 6.29 2.16
C TYR A 103 -6.67 6.13 3.60
N GLY A 104 -5.73 5.21 3.81
CA GLY A 104 -5.22 4.93 5.16
C GLY A 104 -4.45 6.10 5.79
N MET A 105 -3.69 6.86 4.99
CA MET A 105 -2.93 8.01 5.51
C MET A 105 -3.81 9.12 6.08
N ILE A 106 -5.10 9.24 5.69
CA ILE A 106 -6.01 10.28 6.19
C ILE A 106 -6.17 10.17 7.70
N PHE A 107 -6.27 8.94 8.24
CA PHE A 107 -6.42 8.72 9.68
C PHE A 107 -5.21 9.22 10.45
N TYR A 108 -4.01 8.94 9.94
CA TYR A 108 -2.76 9.42 10.56
C TYR A 108 -2.61 10.94 10.39
N LEU A 109 -2.98 11.47 9.24
CA LEU A 109 -2.94 12.92 9.00
C LEU A 109 -3.92 13.66 9.90
N ALA A 110 -5.11 13.11 10.14
CA ALA A 110 -6.07 13.68 11.09
C ALA A 110 -5.50 13.66 12.52
N ALA A 111 -4.85 12.56 12.93
CA ALA A 111 -4.18 12.48 14.22
C ALA A 111 -3.06 13.52 14.36
N ILE A 112 -2.22 13.70 13.33
CA ILE A 112 -1.15 14.72 13.32
C ILE A 112 -1.72 16.13 13.43
N THR A 113 -2.78 16.43 12.69
CA THR A 113 -3.41 17.77 12.73
C THR A 113 -4.13 18.06 14.03
N GLY A 114 -4.47 17.04 14.81
CA GLY A 114 -5.05 17.17 16.16
C GLY A 114 -4.04 17.38 17.29
N ILE A 115 -2.74 17.32 17.00
CA ILE A 115 -1.70 17.58 18.01
C ILE A 115 -1.70 19.08 18.38
N ASN A 116 -1.63 19.38 19.70
CA ASN A 116 -1.57 20.77 20.17
C ASN A 116 -0.35 21.49 19.57
N PRO A 117 -0.55 22.62 18.86
CA PRO A 117 0.54 23.41 18.28
C PRO A 117 1.60 23.86 19.28
N GLU A 118 1.23 24.09 20.54
CA GLU A 118 2.16 24.50 21.62
C GLU A 118 3.31 23.49 21.81
N LEU A 119 3.06 22.19 21.56
CA LEU A 119 4.12 21.17 21.63
C LEU A 119 5.18 21.35 20.54
N TYR A 120 4.75 21.77 19.36
CA TYR A 120 5.66 22.08 18.26
C TYR A 120 6.43 23.38 18.49
N GLU A 121 5.77 24.38 19.07
CA GLU A 121 6.40 25.66 19.45
C GLU A 121 7.46 25.45 20.54
N ALA A 122 7.14 24.67 21.59
CA ALA A 122 8.09 24.32 22.64
C ALA A 122 9.31 23.57 22.07
N ALA A 123 9.09 22.56 21.22
CA ALA A 123 10.16 21.84 20.56
C ALA A 123 11.03 22.76 19.66
N TYR A 124 10.44 23.75 19.03
CA TYR A 124 11.17 24.74 18.24
C TYR A 124 12.05 25.63 19.12
N LEU A 125 11.53 26.09 20.26
CA LEU A 125 12.29 26.90 21.23
C LEU A 125 13.46 26.12 21.85
N ASP A 126 13.28 24.78 22.01
CA ASP A 126 14.34 23.88 22.46
C ASP A 126 15.39 23.57 21.35
N GLY A 127 15.31 24.21 20.20
CA GLY A 127 16.23 23.99 19.07
C GLY A 127 16.07 22.65 18.37
N CYS A 128 14.90 21.99 18.46
CA CYS A 128 14.62 20.76 17.77
C CYS A 128 14.46 20.99 16.26
N GLY A 129 15.37 20.42 15.45
CA GLY A 129 15.19 20.35 14.00
C GLY A 129 14.04 19.42 13.61
N LEU A 130 13.66 19.43 12.32
CA LEU A 130 12.53 18.67 11.76
C LEU A 130 12.51 17.19 12.18
N ILE A 131 13.61 16.48 12.01
CA ILE A 131 13.69 15.05 12.31
C ILE A 131 13.48 14.77 13.82
N LYS A 132 14.06 15.60 14.69
CA LYS A 132 13.87 15.48 16.14
C LYS A 132 12.41 15.73 16.51
N ARG A 133 11.77 16.74 15.92
CA ARG A 133 10.36 17.08 16.13
C ARG A 133 9.44 15.92 15.71
N ILE A 134 9.70 15.31 14.54
CA ILE A 134 8.94 14.14 14.08
C ILE A 134 9.12 12.98 15.08
N ARG A 135 10.34 12.69 15.49
CA ARG A 135 10.65 11.53 16.34
C ARG A 135 10.15 11.65 17.77
N TYR A 136 10.23 12.85 18.36
CA TYR A 136 9.94 13.07 19.79
C TYR A 136 8.58 13.69 20.07
N VAL A 137 7.94 14.33 19.07
CA VAL A 137 6.61 14.93 19.22
C VAL A 137 5.60 14.19 18.36
N THR A 138 5.77 14.19 17.02
CA THR A 138 4.74 13.68 16.11
C THR A 138 4.52 12.17 16.30
N LEU A 139 5.57 11.35 16.21
CA LEU A 139 5.43 9.88 16.30
C LEU A 139 4.83 9.40 17.64
N PRO A 140 5.29 9.88 18.81
CA PRO A 140 4.69 9.47 20.08
C PRO A 140 3.21 9.90 20.21
N MET A 141 2.86 11.08 19.73
CA MET A 141 1.49 11.60 19.84
C MET A 141 0.49 10.87 18.95
N ILE A 142 0.91 10.31 17.80
CA ILE A 142 0.03 9.51 16.94
C ILE A 142 0.00 8.02 17.33
N LEU A 143 0.86 7.57 18.24
CA LEU A 143 0.96 6.16 18.62
C LEU A 143 -0.36 5.51 19.05
N PRO A 144 -1.25 6.17 19.82
CA PRO A 144 -2.57 5.63 20.14
C PRO A 144 -3.40 5.33 18.88
N THR A 145 -3.37 6.22 17.90
CA THR A 145 -4.06 6.01 16.61
C THR A 145 -3.47 4.84 15.85
N VAL A 146 -2.13 4.71 15.83
CA VAL A 146 -1.44 3.56 15.22
C VAL A 146 -1.90 2.26 15.87
N CYS A 147 -1.93 2.19 17.21
CA CYS A 147 -2.38 0.99 17.93
C CYS A 147 -3.84 0.64 17.59
N ILE A 148 -4.74 1.61 17.56
CA ILE A 148 -6.15 1.37 17.21
C ILE A 148 -6.27 0.82 15.80
N LEU A 149 -5.59 1.41 14.81
CA LEU A 149 -5.67 0.96 13.40
C LEU A 149 -5.04 -0.42 13.20
N ILE A 150 -3.96 -0.75 13.91
CA ILE A 150 -3.38 -2.10 13.91
C ILE A 150 -4.36 -3.11 14.52
N LEU A 151 -5.00 -2.79 15.65
CA LEU A 151 -5.98 -3.67 16.27
C LEU A 151 -7.19 -3.93 15.36
N LEU A 152 -7.68 -2.89 14.68
CA LEU A 152 -8.74 -3.04 13.68
C LEU A 152 -8.29 -3.91 12.49
N GLY A 153 -7.06 -3.74 12.03
CA GLY A 153 -6.46 -4.57 10.97
C GLY A 153 -6.34 -6.05 11.37
N LEU A 154 -5.97 -6.33 12.63
CA LEU A 154 -5.89 -7.69 13.16
C LEU A 154 -7.26 -8.40 13.16
N GLY A 155 -8.36 -7.67 13.32
CA GLY A 155 -9.72 -8.23 13.20
C GLY A 155 -10.00 -8.85 11.83
N GLY A 156 -9.31 -8.42 10.78
CA GLY A 156 -9.43 -8.95 9.41
C GLY A 156 -8.30 -9.88 8.96
N ILE A 157 -7.38 -10.28 9.86
CA ILE A 157 -6.14 -10.96 9.49
C ILE A 157 -6.33 -12.33 8.79
N LEU A 158 -7.47 -12.98 9.03
CA LEU A 158 -7.82 -14.26 8.39
C LEU A 158 -8.53 -14.07 7.05
N LYS A 159 -9.01 -12.87 6.74
CA LYS A 159 -9.65 -12.59 5.44
C LYS A 159 -8.56 -12.46 4.39
N GLY A 160 -8.61 -13.31 3.37
CA GLY A 160 -7.85 -13.09 2.13
C GLY A 160 -8.49 -11.93 1.36
N ASN A 161 -7.72 -11.14 0.67
CA ASN A 161 -8.27 -10.18 -0.31
C ASN A 161 -8.47 -10.91 -1.64
N MET A 162 -9.51 -11.76 -1.71
CA MET A 162 -9.79 -12.58 -2.89
C MET A 162 -9.79 -11.76 -4.17
N ASP A 163 -10.47 -10.60 -4.15
CA ASP A 163 -10.60 -9.75 -5.31
C ASP A 163 -9.23 -9.33 -5.87
N MET A 164 -8.31 -8.90 -4.98
CA MET A 164 -6.96 -8.53 -5.39
C MET A 164 -6.21 -9.71 -6.01
N PHE A 165 -6.16 -10.85 -5.31
CA PHE A 165 -5.40 -12.00 -5.78
C PHE A 165 -5.98 -12.59 -7.06
N TYR A 166 -7.30 -12.75 -7.14
CA TYR A 166 -7.97 -13.32 -8.30
C TYR A 166 -7.90 -12.42 -9.54
N GLN A 167 -8.12 -11.11 -9.38
CA GLN A 167 -8.13 -10.18 -10.51
C GLN A 167 -6.72 -9.92 -11.09
N LEU A 168 -5.68 -9.97 -10.25
CA LEU A 168 -4.30 -9.74 -10.73
C LEU A 168 -3.70 -10.95 -11.42
N VAL A 169 -3.99 -12.18 -10.93
CA VAL A 169 -3.33 -13.41 -11.38
C VAL A 169 -4.25 -14.30 -12.18
N GLY A 170 -5.57 -14.16 -11.99
CA GLY A 170 -6.54 -15.08 -12.54
C GLY A 170 -6.45 -16.48 -11.94
N ASN A 171 -6.88 -17.46 -12.71
CA ASN A 171 -6.81 -18.87 -12.33
C ASN A 171 -5.56 -19.54 -12.96
N ASN A 172 -4.36 -19.01 -12.66
CA ASN A 172 -3.09 -19.54 -13.18
C ASN A 172 -2.50 -20.60 -12.24
N PRO A 173 -2.50 -21.91 -12.59
CA PRO A 173 -1.99 -22.97 -11.73
C PRO A 173 -0.52 -22.82 -11.36
N ASN A 174 0.30 -22.24 -12.24
CA ASN A 174 1.75 -22.05 -12.02
C ASN A 174 2.05 -21.08 -10.86
N LEU A 175 1.08 -20.27 -10.50
CA LEU A 175 1.23 -19.24 -9.45
C LEU A 175 0.55 -19.60 -8.13
N TYR A 176 -0.18 -20.70 -8.04
CA TYR A 176 -0.92 -21.07 -6.81
C TYR A 176 -0.03 -21.15 -5.59
N GLU A 177 1.21 -21.61 -5.71
CA GLU A 177 2.13 -21.68 -4.58
C GLU A 177 2.31 -20.32 -3.87
N ALA A 178 2.40 -19.24 -4.64
CA ALA A 178 2.58 -17.90 -4.11
C ALA A 178 1.26 -17.14 -3.86
N THR A 179 0.20 -17.44 -4.63
CA THR A 179 -1.02 -16.61 -4.68
C THR A 179 -2.21 -17.23 -3.98
N ASP A 180 -2.12 -18.50 -3.57
CA ASP A 180 -3.23 -19.20 -2.93
C ASP A 180 -3.41 -18.73 -1.48
N VAL A 181 -4.45 -17.96 -1.28
CA VAL A 181 -4.94 -17.53 0.05
C VAL A 181 -6.22 -18.30 0.39
N ILE A 182 -6.64 -18.28 1.65
CA ILE A 182 -7.80 -19.05 2.12
C ILE A 182 -9.02 -18.83 1.22
N ASP A 183 -9.31 -17.58 0.88
CA ASP A 183 -10.51 -17.22 0.11
C ASP A 183 -10.43 -17.72 -1.35
N THR A 184 -9.27 -17.61 -2.01
CA THR A 184 -9.08 -18.14 -3.37
C THR A 184 -9.10 -19.66 -3.40
N TYR A 185 -8.55 -20.30 -2.37
CA TYR A 185 -8.61 -21.76 -2.22
C TYR A 185 -10.06 -22.26 -2.07
N VAL A 186 -10.82 -21.63 -1.16
CA VAL A 186 -12.24 -21.99 -0.94
C VAL A 186 -13.05 -21.77 -2.22
N PHE A 187 -12.89 -20.63 -2.88
CA PHE A 187 -13.57 -20.35 -4.14
C PHE A 187 -13.31 -21.42 -5.19
N ARG A 188 -12.05 -21.77 -5.41
CA ARG A 188 -11.65 -22.79 -6.39
C ARG A 188 -12.14 -24.20 -6.08
N THR A 189 -12.32 -24.54 -4.79
CA THR A 189 -12.84 -25.85 -4.39
C THR A 189 -14.36 -25.96 -4.49
N LEU A 190 -15.07 -24.83 -4.61
CA LEU A 190 -16.52 -24.78 -4.74
C LEU A 190 -16.99 -24.61 -6.20
N THR A 191 -16.10 -24.21 -7.11
CA THR A 191 -16.38 -24.05 -8.55
C THR A 191 -15.71 -25.12 -9.37
#